data_b5c77254f910e93efc4241bcb97fd3a1
#
_entry.id   b5c77254f910e93efc4241bcb97fd3a1
#
_cell.length_a   1.000
_cell.length_b   1.000
_cell.length_c   1.000
_cell.angle_alpha   90.00
_cell.angle_beta   90.00
_cell.angle_gamma   90.00
#
_symmetry.space_group_name_H-M   'P 1'
#
loop_
_entity.id
_entity.type
_entity.pdbx_description
1 polymer ?
#
loop_
_entity_poly.entity_id
_entity_poly.type
_entity_poly.pdbx_seq_one_letter_code
_entity_poly.pdbx_strand_id
1 'polypeptide(L)'
;QRYASLRQELAQLRVPLLQERTDVHDHLFIALFDGTGHDSDDERQRPSNIGEMAGQLRAKAPELAGERIRWDYASGIGTQSFPPARALDGVHPYSWDERIEKMYQSLTRFSADWKRRDPDAQIRVIAVGYSRGAVLVPGFARLVDRYGVAADPEELRFGRDRHGAITVETELPRLAEPGTVAQAV
;
A
#
# COMPACT_ATOMS: atom_id res chain seq x y z
N GLN A 1 -28.45 19.59 -7.36
CA GLN A 1 -29.33 18.41 -7.18
C GLN A 1 -28.60 17.09 -7.45
N ARG A 2 -27.88 16.96 -8.58
CA ARG A 2 -27.17 15.71 -8.98
C ARG A 2 -26.10 15.25 -7.97
N TYR A 3 -25.37 16.20 -7.34
CA TYR A 3 -24.37 15.86 -6.32
C TYR A 3 -24.99 15.39 -4.99
N ALA A 4 -26.21 15.85 -4.67
CA ALA A 4 -26.90 15.42 -3.46
C ALA A 4 -27.43 13.99 -3.59
N SER A 5 -27.97 13.62 -4.78
CA SER A 5 -28.39 12.24 -5.04
C SER A 5 -27.22 11.27 -5.07
N LEU A 6 -26.10 11.63 -5.71
CA LEU A 6 -24.87 10.81 -5.70
C LEU A 6 -24.34 10.57 -4.29
N ARG A 7 -24.36 11.59 -3.41
CA ARG A 7 -23.96 11.41 -2.01
C ARG A 7 -24.89 10.46 -1.25
N GLN A 8 -26.18 10.51 -1.52
CA GLN A 8 -27.13 9.57 -0.93
C GLN A 8 -26.92 8.13 -1.43
N GLU A 9 -26.67 7.96 -2.72
CA GLU A 9 -26.36 6.66 -3.32
C GLU A 9 -25.07 6.08 -2.76
N LEU A 10 -23.99 6.89 -2.65
CA LEU A 10 -22.74 6.49 -2.06
C LEU A 10 -22.88 6.12 -0.57
N ALA A 11 -23.73 6.83 0.18
CA ALA A 11 -23.99 6.51 1.59
C ALA A 11 -24.75 5.18 1.79
N GLN A 12 -25.39 4.66 0.73
CA GLN A 12 -26.08 3.38 0.76
C GLN A 12 -25.21 2.20 0.29
N LEU A 13 -24.02 2.47 -0.25
CA LEU A 13 -23.10 1.42 -0.63
C LEU A 13 -22.63 0.64 0.60
N ARG A 14 -22.92 -0.64 0.61
CA ARG A 14 -22.36 -1.56 1.61
C ARG A 14 -20.97 -1.98 1.13
N VAL A 15 -19.95 -1.49 1.79
CA VAL A 15 -18.57 -1.97 1.61
C VAL A 15 -18.25 -2.99 2.68
N PRO A 16 -17.48 -4.05 2.37
CA PRO A 16 -17.00 -4.97 3.40
C PRO A 16 -16.20 -4.21 4.45
N LEU A 17 -16.48 -4.47 5.72
CA LEU A 17 -15.67 -3.95 6.80
C LEU A 17 -14.38 -4.80 6.87
N LEU A 18 -13.26 -4.18 6.54
CA LEU A 18 -11.94 -4.83 6.66
C LEU A 18 -11.36 -4.71 8.06
N GLN A 19 -11.87 -3.78 8.85
CA GLN A 19 -11.44 -3.60 10.24
C GLN A 19 -12.67 -3.39 11.11
N GLU A 20 -12.83 -4.22 12.14
CA GLU A 20 -13.86 -4.04 13.15
C GLU A 20 -13.33 -3.16 14.28
N ARG A 21 -14.12 -2.13 14.65
CA ARG A 21 -13.75 -1.22 15.75
C ARG A 21 -13.64 -1.91 17.10
N THR A 22 -14.41 -2.98 17.27
CA THR A 22 -14.50 -3.76 18.51
C THR A 22 -13.41 -4.82 18.62
N ASP A 23 -12.82 -5.26 17.51
CA ASP A 23 -11.72 -6.20 17.53
C ASP A 23 -10.40 -5.43 17.69
N VAL A 24 -9.78 -5.56 18.84
CA VAL A 24 -8.52 -4.87 19.17
C VAL A 24 -7.33 -5.46 18.42
N HIS A 25 -7.46 -6.69 17.93
CA HIS A 25 -6.41 -7.40 17.18
C HIS A 25 -6.43 -7.11 15.68
N ASP A 26 -7.50 -6.50 15.16
CA ASP A 26 -7.59 -6.12 13.74
C ASP A 26 -6.70 -4.90 13.43
N HIS A 27 -5.69 -5.12 12.59
CA HIS A 27 -4.75 -4.10 12.14
C HIS A 27 -4.81 -3.93 10.62
N LEU A 28 -4.91 -2.69 10.14
CA LEU A 28 -5.12 -2.35 8.74
C LEU A 28 -3.93 -1.59 8.17
N PHE A 29 -3.33 -2.13 7.11
CA PHE A 29 -2.37 -1.43 6.28
C PHE A 29 -3.03 -0.91 5.00
N ILE A 30 -2.83 0.39 4.69
CA ILE A 30 -3.35 1.02 3.47
C ILE A 30 -2.17 1.35 2.56
N ALA A 31 -2.09 0.66 1.43
CA ALA A 31 -1.10 0.88 0.39
C ALA A 31 -1.65 1.83 -0.68
N LEU A 32 -1.02 2.99 -0.87
CA LEU A 32 -1.44 4.01 -1.81
C LEU A 32 -0.45 4.15 -2.96
N PHE A 33 -0.90 3.90 -4.20
CA PHE A 33 -0.08 4.01 -5.40
C PHE A 33 -0.60 5.13 -6.30
N ASP A 34 0.17 6.22 -6.44
CA ASP A 34 -0.28 7.37 -7.23
C ASP A 34 0.00 7.24 -8.73
N GLY A 35 -0.69 8.08 -9.49
CA GLY A 35 -0.58 8.14 -10.94
C GLY A 35 0.65 8.93 -11.40
N THR A 36 0.99 8.74 -12.66
CA THR A 36 2.16 9.33 -13.30
C THR A 36 2.30 10.83 -13.05
N GLY A 37 3.51 11.20 -12.63
CA GLY A 37 3.86 12.60 -12.41
C GLY A 37 3.20 13.24 -11.20
N HIS A 38 2.36 12.50 -10.44
CA HIS A 38 1.77 12.99 -9.22
C HIS A 38 2.64 12.66 -8.01
N ASP A 39 2.89 13.68 -7.20
CA ASP A 39 3.58 13.56 -5.93
C ASP A 39 2.82 14.38 -4.88
N SER A 40 2.34 13.74 -3.83
CA SER A 40 1.60 14.41 -2.76
C SER A 40 2.44 15.42 -1.97
N ASP A 41 3.76 15.34 -2.08
CA ASP A 41 4.70 16.22 -1.39
C ASP A 41 5.16 17.40 -2.28
N ASP A 42 4.76 17.44 -3.56
CA ASP A 42 5.00 18.59 -4.44
C ASP A 42 3.85 19.61 -4.36
N GLU A 43 3.99 20.60 -3.49
CA GLU A 43 3.01 21.68 -3.28
C GLU A 43 2.66 22.49 -4.55
N ARG A 44 3.48 22.38 -5.62
CA ARG A 44 3.24 23.06 -6.90
C ARG A 44 2.21 22.33 -7.77
N GLN A 45 1.84 21.12 -7.41
CA GLN A 45 0.90 20.30 -8.15
C GLN A 45 -0.42 20.18 -7.38
N ARG A 46 -1.51 20.16 -8.14
CA ARG A 46 -2.79 19.76 -7.55
C ARG A 46 -2.74 18.26 -7.25
N PRO A 47 -3.01 17.85 -6.00
CA PRO A 47 -2.96 16.44 -5.65
C PRO A 47 -3.98 15.62 -6.46
N SER A 48 -3.64 14.38 -6.75
CA SER A 48 -4.57 13.37 -7.23
C SER A 48 -5.53 12.95 -6.11
N ASN A 49 -6.55 12.16 -6.42
CA ASN A 49 -7.40 11.56 -5.38
C ASN A 49 -6.60 10.68 -4.40
N ILE A 50 -5.53 10.03 -4.87
CA ILE A 50 -4.62 9.24 -4.01
C ILE A 50 -3.79 10.18 -3.12
N GLY A 51 -3.26 11.26 -3.69
CA GLY A 51 -2.54 12.29 -2.93
C GLY A 51 -3.44 12.97 -1.89
N GLU A 52 -4.69 13.29 -2.23
CA GLU A 52 -5.66 13.81 -1.26
C GLU A 52 -5.96 12.80 -0.13
N MET A 53 -6.11 11.52 -0.46
CA MET A 53 -6.30 10.46 0.53
C MET A 53 -5.09 10.35 1.46
N ALA A 54 -3.87 10.39 0.92
CA ALA A 54 -2.64 10.39 1.72
C ALA A 54 -2.59 11.63 2.64
N GLY A 55 -2.95 12.81 2.14
CA GLY A 55 -3.05 14.04 2.93
C GLY A 55 -4.06 13.94 4.07
N GLN A 56 -5.23 13.37 3.83
CA GLN A 56 -6.25 13.15 4.85
C GLN A 56 -5.80 12.14 5.92
N LEU A 57 -5.16 11.05 5.52
CA LEU A 57 -4.60 10.06 6.45
C LEU A 57 -3.49 10.70 7.31
N ARG A 58 -2.63 11.52 6.71
CA ARG A 58 -1.58 12.28 7.42
C ARG A 58 -2.17 13.24 8.44
N ALA A 59 -3.20 14.00 8.06
CA ALA A 59 -3.88 14.92 8.96
C ALA A 59 -4.58 14.22 10.13
N LYS A 60 -5.08 13.00 9.90
CA LYS A 60 -5.76 12.18 10.93
C LYS A 60 -4.82 11.24 11.69
N ALA A 61 -3.53 11.22 11.35
CA ALA A 61 -2.56 10.34 12.00
C ALA A 61 -2.57 10.42 13.54
N PRO A 62 -2.72 11.60 14.19
CA PRO A 62 -2.84 11.68 15.65
C PRO A 62 -4.09 10.99 16.21
N GLU A 63 -5.21 11.02 15.47
CA GLU A 63 -6.48 10.38 15.87
C GLU A 63 -6.44 8.86 15.58
N LEU A 64 -5.75 8.48 14.53
CA LEU A 64 -5.51 7.08 14.16
C LEU A 64 -4.41 6.44 15.02
N ALA A 65 -3.80 7.21 15.91
CA ALA A 65 -2.65 6.85 16.73
C ALA A 65 -2.89 5.80 17.82
N GLY A 66 -4.11 5.32 18.00
CA GLY A 66 -4.33 4.00 18.61
C GLY A 66 -3.69 2.88 17.77
N GLU A 67 -3.19 3.24 16.61
CA GLU A 67 -2.13 2.66 15.80
C GLU A 67 -2.47 1.33 15.14
N ARG A 68 -3.75 0.99 15.10
CA ARG A 68 -4.23 -0.18 14.35
C ARG A 68 -4.33 0.07 12.84
N ILE A 69 -4.16 1.33 12.41
CA ILE A 69 -4.15 1.72 11.00
C ILE A 69 -2.79 2.34 10.69
N ARG A 70 -2.11 1.78 9.70
CA ARG A 70 -0.89 2.32 9.11
C ARG A 70 -1.08 2.44 7.61
N TRP A 71 -0.34 3.31 7.00
CA TRP A 71 -0.38 3.53 5.57
C TRP A 71 0.99 3.91 5.04
N ASP A 72 1.17 3.68 3.76
CA ASP A 72 2.31 4.20 3.02
C ASP A 72 1.86 4.67 1.64
N TYR A 73 2.63 5.61 1.07
CA TYR A 73 2.33 6.26 -0.18
C TYR A 73 3.52 6.13 -1.14
N ALA A 74 3.25 5.60 -2.32
CA ALA A 74 4.19 5.56 -3.43
C ALA A 74 3.82 6.65 -4.45
N SER A 75 4.70 7.64 -4.63
CA SER A 75 4.53 8.69 -5.64
C SER A 75 4.49 8.10 -7.04
N GLY A 76 3.83 8.80 -7.95
CA GLY A 76 3.66 8.37 -9.32
C GLY A 76 4.98 8.24 -10.08
N ILE A 77 4.97 7.41 -11.11
CA ILE A 77 6.11 7.21 -12.00
C ILE A 77 6.46 8.53 -12.69
N GLY A 78 7.75 8.85 -12.81
CA GLY A 78 8.22 10.07 -13.46
C GLY A 78 8.28 11.29 -12.56
N THR A 79 8.20 11.13 -11.24
CA THR A 79 8.36 12.21 -10.25
C THR A 79 9.81 12.45 -9.86
N GLN A 80 10.77 11.67 -10.38
CA GLN A 80 12.19 11.82 -10.06
C GLN A 80 12.70 13.23 -10.43
N SER A 81 13.59 13.74 -9.59
CA SER A 81 14.12 15.10 -9.72
C SER A 81 15.03 15.31 -10.92
N PHE A 82 15.54 14.22 -11.53
CA PHE A 82 16.49 14.30 -12.64
C PHE A 82 15.81 14.04 -13.99
N PRO A 83 15.81 15.01 -14.93
CA PRO A 83 15.09 14.91 -16.21
C PRO A 83 15.38 13.66 -17.07
N PRO A 84 16.63 13.19 -17.24
CA PRO A 84 16.90 11.94 -17.98
C PRO A 84 16.26 10.71 -17.34
N ALA A 85 16.23 10.63 -16.00
CA ALA A 85 15.59 9.51 -15.29
C ALA A 85 14.07 9.47 -15.51
N ARG A 86 13.41 10.64 -15.61
CA ARG A 86 11.98 10.73 -15.94
C ARG A 86 11.65 10.16 -17.31
N ALA A 87 12.50 10.41 -18.30
CA ALA A 87 12.32 9.91 -19.66
C ALA A 87 12.50 8.38 -19.73
N LEU A 88 13.47 7.84 -18.98
CA LEU A 88 13.74 6.41 -18.88
C LEU A 88 12.69 5.67 -18.05
N ASP A 89 12.15 6.29 -17.03
CA ASP A 89 11.15 5.72 -16.14
C ASP A 89 9.82 5.40 -16.86
N GLY A 90 9.51 6.13 -17.93
CA GLY A 90 8.39 5.84 -18.81
C GLY A 90 8.54 4.58 -19.66
N VAL A 91 9.76 4.04 -19.76
CA VAL A 91 10.14 2.94 -20.67
C VAL A 91 10.65 1.70 -19.92
N HIS A 92 11.13 1.84 -18.67
CA HIS A 92 11.72 0.74 -17.90
C HIS A 92 10.88 0.31 -16.71
N PRO A 93 10.61 -1.01 -16.55
CA PRO A 93 9.83 -1.56 -15.45
C PRO A 93 10.52 -1.47 -14.07
N TYR A 94 11.80 -1.11 -13.99
CA TYR A 94 12.55 -1.09 -12.73
C TYR A 94 11.95 -0.19 -11.65
N SER A 95 11.47 0.99 -12.01
CA SER A 95 10.85 1.91 -11.06
C SER A 95 9.46 1.44 -10.56
N TRP A 96 8.80 0.58 -11.34
CA TRP A 96 7.53 -0.04 -10.97
C TRP A 96 7.75 -1.08 -9.88
N ASP A 97 8.68 -1.98 -10.12
CA ASP A 97 9.05 -3.05 -9.21
C ASP A 97 9.55 -2.48 -7.88
N GLU A 98 10.43 -1.48 -7.92
CA GLU A 98 10.96 -0.81 -6.74
C GLU A 98 9.85 -0.23 -5.83
N ARG A 99 8.78 0.32 -6.42
CA ARG A 99 7.64 0.84 -5.65
C ARG A 99 6.85 -0.27 -4.97
N ILE A 100 6.65 -1.38 -5.67
CA ILE A 100 5.99 -2.57 -5.11
C ILE A 100 6.84 -3.14 -3.97
N GLU A 101 8.14 -3.28 -4.16
CA GLU A 101 9.08 -3.80 -3.17
C GLU A 101 9.12 -2.92 -1.92
N LYS A 102 9.24 -1.60 -2.07
CA LYS A 102 9.20 -0.63 -0.97
C LYS A 102 7.88 -0.69 -0.21
N MET A 103 6.76 -0.79 -0.92
CA MET A 103 5.43 -0.91 -0.29
C MET A 103 5.32 -2.21 0.51
N TYR A 104 5.81 -3.32 -0.03
CA TYR A 104 5.82 -4.60 0.69
C TYR A 104 6.76 -4.55 1.91
N GLN A 105 7.91 -3.90 1.80
CA GLN A 105 8.82 -3.67 2.92
C GLN A 105 8.17 -2.81 4.02
N SER A 106 7.42 -1.78 3.65
CA SER A 106 6.64 -0.96 4.60
C SER A 106 5.57 -1.79 5.31
N LEU A 107 4.82 -2.62 4.57
CA LEU A 107 3.86 -3.55 5.17
C LEU A 107 4.55 -4.46 6.20
N THR A 108 5.67 -5.08 5.84
CA THR A 108 6.44 -5.96 6.73
C THR A 108 6.89 -5.22 8.00
N ARG A 109 7.42 -4.01 7.86
CA ARG A 109 7.88 -3.18 8.99
C ARG A 109 6.75 -2.85 9.96
N PHE A 110 5.60 -2.40 9.45
CA PHE A 110 4.47 -2.07 10.32
C PHE A 110 3.85 -3.32 10.95
N SER A 111 3.80 -4.41 10.21
CA SER A 111 3.31 -5.69 10.75
C SER A 111 4.20 -6.25 11.85
N ALA A 112 5.51 -6.13 11.70
CA ALA A 112 6.46 -6.52 12.74
C ALA A 112 6.29 -5.67 14.02
N ASP A 113 6.05 -4.36 13.85
CA ASP A 113 5.76 -3.47 14.98
C ASP A 113 4.44 -3.83 15.69
N TRP A 114 3.40 -4.15 14.94
CA TRP A 114 2.12 -4.60 15.50
C TRP A 114 2.27 -5.93 16.26
N LYS A 115 2.90 -6.93 15.64
CA LYS A 115 3.09 -8.25 16.26
C LYS A 115 3.96 -8.23 17.51
N ARG A 116 4.88 -7.27 17.64
CA ARG A 116 5.65 -7.07 18.87
C ARG A 116 4.81 -6.55 20.02
N ARG A 117 3.80 -5.71 19.72
CA ARG A 117 2.91 -5.11 20.74
C ARG A 117 1.70 -5.98 21.02
N ASP A 118 1.24 -6.70 20.02
CA ASP A 118 0.09 -7.56 20.03
C ASP A 118 0.41 -8.84 19.23
N PRO A 119 0.82 -9.94 19.90
CA PRO A 119 1.12 -11.19 19.22
C PRO A 119 -0.05 -11.77 18.43
N ASP A 120 -1.29 -11.45 18.83
CA ASP A 120 -2.54 -11.91 18.20
C ASP A 120 -2.99 -10.98 17.05
N ALA A 121 -2.24 -9.92 16.73
CA ALA A 121 -2.57 -8.98 15.68
C ALA A 121 -2.92 -9.69 14.36
N GLN A 122 -4.07 -9.38 13.81
CA GLN A 122 -4.53 -9.81 12.49
C GLN A 122 -4.23 -8.72 11.48
N ILE A 123 -3.46 -9.05 10.44
CA ILE A 123 -3.02 -8.09 9.44
C ILE A 123 -4.01 -8.12 8.28
N ARG A 124 -4.53 -6.95 7.94
CA ARG A 124 -5.42 -6.72 6.79
C ARG A 124 -4.84 -5.65 5.90
N VAL A 125 -5.12 -5.73 4.61
CA VAL A 125 -4.53 -4.84 3.61
C VAL A 125 -5.61 -4.23 2.72
N ILE A 126 -5.53 -2.92 2.51
CA ILE A 126 -6.22 -2.24 1.41
C ILE A 126 -5.14 -1.69 0.48
N ALA A 127 -5.24 -1.98 -0.82
CA ALA A 127 -4.38 -1.39 -1.83
C ALA A 127 -5.22 -0.57 -2.80
N VAL A 128 -4.85 0.70 -2.96
CA VAL A 128 -5.55 1.66 -3.83
C VAL A 128 -4.56 2.28 -4.79
N GLY A 129 -4.93 2.35 -6.06
CA GLY A 129 -4.08 2.94 -7.09
C GLY A 129 -4.86 3.80 -8.09
N TYR A 130 -4.17 4.79 -8.65
CA TYR A 130 -4.71 5.65 -9.69
C TYR A 130 -3.86 5.60 -10.96
N SER A 131 -4.51 5.52 -12.13
CA SER A 131 -3.81 5.49 -13.42
C SER A 131 -2.74 4.40 -13.48
N ARG A 132 -1.49 4.72 -13.79
CA ARG A 132 -0.37 3.76 -13.77
C ARG A 132 -0.10 3.19 -12.37
N GLY A 133 -0.42 3.91 -11.31
CA GLY A 133 -0.39 3.37 -9.94
C GLY A 133 -1.35 2.20 -9.74
N ALA A 134 -2.51 2.21 -10.41
CA ALA A 134 -3.46 1.09 -10.36
C ALA A 134 -2.89 -0.21 -10.96
N VAL A 135 -1.92 -0.12 -11.86
CA VAL A 135 -1.25 -1.31 -12.44
C VAL A 135 -0.30 -1.97 -11.43
N LEU A 136 0.20 -1.21 -10.44
CA LEU A 136 1.08 -1.74 -9.39
C LEU A 136 0.32 -2.54 -8.34
N VAL A 137 -0.95 -2.21 -8.12
CA VAL A 137 -1.79 -2.82 -7.07
C VAL A 137 -1.90 -4.34 -7.20
N PRO A 138 -2.20 -4.95 -8.37
CA PRO A 138 -2.20 -6.40 -8.52
C PRO A 138 -0.83 -7.04 -8.24
N GLY A 139 0.26 -6.36 -8.61
CA GLY A 139 1.62 -6.83 -8.33
C GLY A 139 1.90 -6.89 -6.83
N PHE A 140 1.53 -5.85 -6.11
CA PHE A 140 1.64 -5.80 -4.66
C PHE A 140 0.74 -6.84 -3.98
N ALA A 141 -0.54 -6.92 -4.36
CA ALA A 141 -1.49 -7.89 -3.82
C ALA A 141 -1.01 -9.34 -4.03
N ARG A 142 -0.41 -9.63 -5.20
CA ARG A 142 0.21 -10.94 -5.48
C ARG A 142 1.37 -11.25 -4.54
N LEU A 143 2.21 -10.27 -4.19
CA LEU A 143 3.28 -10.51 -3.23
C LEU A 143 2.73 -10.89 -1.86
N VAL A 144 1.73 -10.14 -1.39
CA VAL A 144 1.07 -10.41 -0.10
C VAL A 144 0.39 -11.77 -0.10
N ASP A 145 -0.32 -12.12 -1.17
CA ASP A 145 -0.99 -13.41 -1.29
C ASP A 145 0.02 -14.58 -1.34
N ARG A 146 1.03 -14.46 -2.19
CA ARG A 146 1.97 -15.55 -2.45
C ARG A 146 2.99 -15.76 -1.34
N TYR A 147 3.43 -14.68 -0.69
CA TYR A 147 4.52 -14.72 0.29
C TYR A 147 4.08 -14.41 1.72
N GLY A 148 2.80 -14.03 1.92
CA GLY A 148 2.34 -13.59 3.23
C GLY A 148 3.01 -12.30 3.67
N VAL A 149 3.35 -12.19 4.96
CA VAL A 149 4.12 -11.08 5.52
C VAL A 149 5.35 -11.63 6.24
N ALA A 150 6.53 -11.27 5.79
CA ALA A 150 7.78 -11.70 6.41
C ALA A 150 7.96 -11.11 7.81
N ALA A 151 8.75 -11.79 8.66
CA ALA A 151 8.94 -11.36 10.04
C ALA A 151 9.93 -10.21 10.19
N ASP A 152 10.95 -10.15 9.32
CA ASP A 152 12.01 -9.13 9.41
C ASP A 152 12.11 -8.32 8.11
N PRO A 153 11.83 -7.01 8.16
CA PRO A 153 11.94 -6.13 7.00
C PRO A 153 13.40 -5.89 6.56
N GLU A 154 14.39 -6.06 7.43
CA GLU A 154 15.81 -5.81 7.12
C GLU A 154 16.44 -7.00 6.37
N GLU A 155 15.93 -8.20 6.61
CA GLU A 155 16.39 -9.41 5.93
C GLU A 155 15.64 -9.69 4.61
N LEU A 156 14.66 -8.88 4.25
CA LEU A 156 13.97 -9.00 2.98
C LEU A 156 14.94 -8.88 1.81
N ARG A 157 14.87 -9.84 0.89
CA ARG A 157 15.54 -9.79 -0.39
C ARG A 157 14.51 -10.02 -1.49
N PHE A 158 14.61 -9.22 -2.53
CA PHE A 158 13.75 -9.34 -3.69
C PHE A 158 14.54 -9.90 -4.87
N GLY A 159 13.98 -10.88 -5.52
CA GLY A 159 14.48 -11.47 -6.74
C GLY A 159 13.49 -11.35 -7.89
N ARG A 160 13.78 -12.06 -8.97
CA ARG A 160 12.89 -12.19 -10.13
C ARG A 160 12.78 -13.65 -10.52
N ASP A 161 11.58 -14.09 -10.82
CA ASP A 161 11.38 -15.42 -11.40
C ASP A 161 11.74 -15.43 -12.89
N ARG A 162 11.66 -16.60 -13.51
CA ARG A 162 11.95 -16.79 -14.95
C ARG A 162 11.08 -15.93 -15.87
N HIS A 163 10.00 -15.38 -15.41
CA HIS A 163 9.09 -14.52 -16.16
C HIS A 163 9.27 -13.03 -15.80
N GLY A 164 10.26 -12.70 -14.95
CA GLY A 164 10.54 -11.34 -14.51
C GLY A 164 9.63 -10.87 -13.36
N ALA A 165 8.76 -11.72 -12.82
CA ALA A 165 7.90 -11.32 -11.72
C ALA A 165 8.68 -11.26 -10.39
N ILE A 166 8.39 -10.25 -9.58
CA ILE A 166 9.03 -10.04 -8.28
C ILE A 166 8.83 -11.28 -7.39
N THR A 167 9.90 -11.74 -6.78
CA THR A 167 9.90 -12.78 -5.75
C THR A 167 10.42 -12.22 -4.44
N VAL A 168 9.96 -12.78 -3.33
CA VAL A 168 10.49 -12.47 -1.99
C VAL A 168 11.34 -13.64 -1.53
N GLU A 169 12.62 -13.37 -1.35
CA GLU A 169 13.59 -14.34 -0.88
C GLU A 169 13.81 -14.11 0.63
N THR A 170 13.21 -14.98 1.44
CA THR A 170 13.41 -14.97 2.88
C THR A 170 13.21 -16.37 3.42
N GLU A 171 14.12 -16.82 4.27
CA GLU A 171 14.01 -18.04 5.05
C GLU A 171 13.38 -17.79 6.43
N LEU A 172 13.09 -16.52 6.73
CA LEU A 172 12.57 -16.11 8.03
C LEU A 172 11.14 -16.59 8.27
N PRO A 173 10.76 -16.72 9.55
CA PRO A 173 9.38 -16.94 9.95
C PRO A 173 8.48 -15.85 9.36
N ARG A 174 7.21 -16.15 9.19
CA ARG A 174 6.23 -15.19 8.70
C ARG A 174 5.35 -14.69 9.82
N LEU A 175 4.99 -13.42 9.74
CA LEU A 175 3.99 -12.79 10.62
C LEU A 175 2.57 -13.14 10.20
N ALA A 176 2.39 -13.38 8.90
CA ALA A 176 1.16 -13.91 8.32
C ALA A 176 1.54 -14.87 7.17
N GLU A 177 0.89 -16.03 7.15
CA GLU A 177 1.16 -17.05 6.15
C GLU A 177 0.60 -16.67 4.76
N PRO A 178 1.17 -17.21 3.67
CA PRO A 178 0.63 -17.03 2.33
C PRO A 178 -0.87 -17.36 2.26
N GLY A 179 -1.63 -16.52 1.55
CA GLY A 179 -3.08 -16.68 1.38
C GLY A 179 -3.93 -16.39 2.60
N THR A 180 -3.35 -15.96 3.73
CA THR A 180 -4.12 -15.71 4.98
C THR A 180 -4.44 -14.23 5.22
N VAL A 181 -3.76 -13.34 4.53
CA VAL A 181 -3.99 -11.88 4.67
C VAL A 181 -5.25 -11.48 3.91
N ALA A 182 -6.24 -10.94 4.62
CA ALA A 182 -7.43 -10.38 3.98
C ALA A 182 -7.06 -9.11 3.22
N GLN A 183 -7.38 -9.06 1.93
CA GLN A 183 -7.05 -7.96 1.04
C GLN A 183 -8.28 -7.38 0.36
N ALA A 184 -8.29 -6.05 0.14
CA ALA A 184 -9.16 -5.34 -0.78
C ALA A 184 -8.33 -4.51 -1.76
N VAL A 185 -8.70 -4.48 -3.03
CA VAL A 185 -8.01 -3.84 -4.14
C VAL A 185 -8.96 -2.96 -4.92
#